data_544557cbed161b6bd1a86314c7939bc5
#
_entry.id   544557cbed161b6bd1a86314c7939bc5
#
_cell.length_a   1.000
_cell.length_b   1.000
_cell.length_c   1.000
_cell.angle_alpha   90.00
_cell.angle_beta   90.00
_cell.angle_gamma   90.00
#
_symmetry.space_group_name_H-M   'P 1'
#
loop_
_entity.id
_entity.type
_entity.pdbx_description
1 polymer ?
#
loop_
_entity_poly.entity_id
_entity_poly.type
_entity_poly.pdbx_seq_one_letter_code
_entity_poly.pdbx_strand_id
1 'polypeptide(L)'
;MILDLHMHTIMGSADSNLTVENAAKKISKKNLDGACLTEHSSIWEKNSNQIEDIFNLYNLKVFRAIEISTDYGHIIAIGFDKYYSGSHNLEILRKYADKYGAFLISAHPARRLFGKEKYQQNLLYKGKEYIPSVDEFSSNQLFKLIDGVEVLNGGNNLAENKYAYIAAKNNELVMTAGTDAHSESGIGLYGTRFKNEINNVQDLVFNLKNNYSEPVLQSDNAWIELDLNYYNSE
;
A
#
# COMPACT_ATOMS: atom_id res chain seq x y z
N MET A 1 5.36 13.98 8.76
CA MET A 1 5.46 13.71 7.30
C MET A 1 4.33 12.78 6.89
N ILE A 2 3.65 13.06 5.76
CA ILE A 2 2.56 12.21 5.25
C ILE A 2 2.93 11.73 3.84
N LEU A 3 2.94 10.41 3.64
CA LEU A 3 3.27 9.77 2.38
C LEU A 3 2.10 8.94 1.87
N ASP A 4 1.87 8.94 0.55
CA ASP A 4 1.06 7.91 -0.11
C ASP A 4 1.96 6.67 -0.30
N LEU A 5 1.63 5.55 0.36
CA LEU A 5 2.48 4.36 0.32
C LEU A 5 2.14 3.38 -0.80
N HIS A 6 1.17 3.71 -1.67
CA HIS A 6 0.74 2.83 -2.75
C HIS A 6 0.34 3.62 -3.99
N MET A 7 1.20 3.65 -4.98
CA MET A 7 0.98 4.39 -6.22
C MET A 7 1.71 3.75 -7.40
N HIS A 8 1.09 3.82 -8.58
CA HIS A 8 1.61 3.25 -9.82
C HIS A 8 1.79 4.31 -10.90
N THR A 9 2.89 4.23 -11.63
CA THR A 9 3.15 5.10 -12.77
C THR A 9 3.42 4.30 -14.04
N ILE A 10 3.41 4.97 -15.18
CA ILE A 10 3.76 4.37 -16.47
C ILE A 10 5.19 3.82 -16.52
N MET A 11 6.02 4.14 -15.54
CA MET A 11 7.43 3.74 -15.51
C MET A 11 7.61 2.25 -15.20
N GLY A 12 6.71 1.66 -14.42
CA GLY A 12 6.81 0.26 -14.02
C GLY A 12 5.49 -0.51 -13.96
N SER A 13 4.35 0.14 -14.28
CA SER A 13 3.01 -0.45 -14.23
C SER A 13 2.28 -0.22 -15.54
N ALA A 14 2.09 -1.30 -16.32
CA ALA A 14 1.49 -1.23 -17.65
C ALA A 14 0.00 -0.86 -17.64
N ASP A 15 -0.67 -0.97 -16.51
CA ASP A 15 -2.07 -0.63 -16.25
C ASP A 15 -2.25 0.80 -15.74
N SER A 16 -1.15 1.53 -15.51
CA SER A 16 -1.19 2.93 -15.11
C SER A 16 -1.12 3.90 -16.31
N ASN A 17 -1.87 4.99 -16.22
CA ASN A 17 -1.78 6.15 -17.12
C ASN A 17 -1.13 7.36 -16.44
N LEU A 18 -0.64 7.21 -15.23
CA LEU A 18 -0.08 8.29 -14.41
C LEU A 18 1.40 8.49 -14.75
N THR A 19 1.76 9.67 -15.25
CA THR A 19 3.18 10.04 -15.41
C THR A 19 3.77 10.47 -14.07
N VAL A 20 5.09 10.36 -13.92
CA VAL A 20 5.80 10.79 -12.72
C VAL A 20 5.60 12.28 -12.44
N GLU A 21 5.60 13.11 -13.50
CA GLU A 21 5.38 14.56 -13.40
C GLU A 21 3.97 14.89 -12.89
N ASN A 22 2.95 14.19 -13.41
CA ASN A 22 1.58 14.39 -12.99
C ASN A 22 1.37 13.91 -11.55
N ALA A 23 1.99 12.80 -11.17
CA ALA A 23 2.00 12.31 -9.79
C ALA A 23 2.59 13.36 -8.84
N ALA A 24 3.81 13.84 -9.07
CA ALA A 24 4.48 14.82 -8.23
C ALA A 24 3.66 16.12 -8.12
N LYS A 25 3.17 16.65 -9.25
CA LYS A 25 2.32 17.84 -9.29
C LYS A 25 1.03 17.69 -8.47
N LYS A 26 0.40 16.51 -8.53
CA LYS A 26 -0.86 16.26 -7.81
C LYS A 26 -0.63 16.04 -6.32
N ILE A 27 0.41 15.31 -5.94
CA ILE A 27 0.86 15.09 -4.57
C ILE A 27 1.10 16.43 -3.86
N SER A 28 1.87 17.33 -4.49
CA SER A 28 2.13 18.68 -3.98
C SER A 28 0.83 19.47 -3.72
N LYS A 29 -0.15 19.40 -4.65
CA LYS A 29 -1.46 20.07 -4.48
C LYS A 29 -2.34 19.49 -3.37
N LYS A 30 -2.05 18.27 -2.94
CA LYS A 30 -2.81 17.55 -1.91
C LYS A 30 -2.17 17.63 -0.53
N ASN A 31 -1.10 18.42 -0.37
CA ASN A 31 -0.34 18.56 0.87
C ASN A 31 0.15 17.22 1.41
N LEU A 32 0.59 16.34 0.51
CA LEU A 32 1.40 15.18 0.82
C LEU A 32 2.88 15.57 0.74
N ASP A 33 3.70 14.98 1.57
CA ASP A 33 5.15 15.22 1.58
C ASP A 33 5.89 14.34 0.55
N GLY A 34 5.20 13.37 -0.04
CA GLY A 34 5.76 12.47 -1.04
C GLY A 34 4.95 11.20 -1.26
N ALA A 35 5.57 10.23 -1.93
CA ALA A 35 4.96 8.92 -2.20
C ALA A 35 5.98 7.80 -2.23
N CYS A 36 5.47 6.57 -2.04
CA CYS A 36 6.14 5.33 -2.40
C CYS A 36 5.55 4.84 -3.74
N LEU A 37 6.38 4.76 -4.78
CA LEU A 37 5.99 4.17 -6.05
C LEU A 37 6.15 2.66 -5.96
N THR A 38 5.04 1.94 -6.07
CA THR A 38 4.93 0.48 -5.83
C THR A 38 4.71 -0.27 -7.12
N GLU A 39 5.58 -0.04 -8.08
CA GLU A 39 5.43 -0.55 -9.43
C GLU A 39 5.32 -2.08 -9.50
N HIS A 40 4.61 -2.60 -10.49
CA HIS A 40 4.47 -4.05 -10.71
C HIS A 40 5.74 -4.69 -11.29
N SER A 41 6.65 -3.90 -11.80
CA SER A 41 7.93 -4.37 -12.33
C SER A 41 9.09 -3.56 -11.80
N SER A 42 10.26 -4.20 -11.73
CA SER A 42 11.52 -3.54 -11.34
C SER A 42 12.19 -2.78 -12.50
N ILE A 43 11.45 -2.48 -13.57
CA ILE A 43 12.00 -1.85 -14.78
C ILE A 43 12.65 -0.48 -14.50
N TRP A 44 12.23 0.17 -13.44
CA TRP A 44 12.74 1.45 -12.96
C TRP A 44 14.13 1.39 -12.30
N GLU A 45 14.67 0.20 -12.02
CA GLU A 45 16.06 0.04 -11.60
C GLU A 45 17.05 0.66 -12.60
N LYS A 46 16.65 0.72 -13.87
CA LYS A 46 17.48 1.18 -14.99
C LYS A 46 17.49 2.70 -15.20
N ASN A 47 16.48 3.40 -14.67
CA ASN A 47 16.32 4.85 -14.87
C ASN A 47 16.65 5.57 -13.56
N SER A 48 17.91 5.55 -13.14
CA SER A 48 18.31 6.04 -11.83
C SER A 48 17.84 7.45 -11.55
N ASN A 49 17.95 8.34 -11.18
CA ASN A 49 17.69 9.67 -10.66
C ASN A 49 16.53 10.47 -11.33
N GLN A 50 16.00 10.12 -12.49
CA GLN A 50 15.01 10.92 -13.18
C GLN A 50 13.71 11.10 -12.38
N ILE A 51 13.29 10.07 -11.64
CA ILE A 51 12.09 10.10 -10.80
C ILE A 51 12.32 11.03 -9.60
N GLU A 52 13.44 10.89 -8.93
CA GLU A 52 13.84 11.71 -7.79
C GLU A 52 14.00 13.18 -8.20
N ASP A 53 14.60 13.45 -9.36
CA ASP A 53 14.77 14.81 -9.88
C ASP A 53 13.41 15.50 -10.11
N ILE A 54 12.41 14.78 -10.66
CA ILE A 54 11.06 15.31 -10.86
C ILE A 54 10.40 15.62 -9.51
N PHE A 55 10.44 14.72 -8.54
CA PHE A 55 9.86 14.94 -7.22
C PHE A 55 10.55 16.10 -6.48
N ASN A 56 11.85 16.23 -6.62
CA ASN A 56 12.64 17.32 -6.05
C ASN A 56 12.22 18.70 -6.55
N LEU A 57 11.74 18.84 -7.81
CA LEU A 57 11.20 20.10 -8.34
C LEU A 57 10.00 20.62 -7.54
N TYR A 58 9.29 19.74 -6.83
CA TYR A 58 8.14 20.06 -5.98
C TYR A 58 8.47 19.99 -4.49
N ASN A 59 9.74 19.83 -4.13
CA ASN A 59 10.19 19.61 -2.74
C ASN A 59 9.52 18.39 -2.07
N LEU A 60 9.33 17.31 -2.83
CA LEU A 60 8.68 16.08 -2.39
C LEU A 60 9.70 14.94 -2.25
N LYS A 61 9.40 14.02 -1.35
CA LYS A 61 10.13 12.74 -1.23
C LYS A 61 9.50 11.68 -2.11
N VAL A 62 10.34 10.82 -2.70
CA VAL A 62 9.88 9.63 -3.42
C VAL A 62 10.68 8.43 -2.97
N PHE A 63 9.99 7.32 -2.76
CA PHE A 63 10.57 6.03 -2.39
C PHE A 63 10.13 4.99 -3.40
N ARG A 64 11.00 4.01 -3.62
CA ARG A 64 10.72 2.91 -4.55
C ARG A 64 10.40 1.64 -3.77
N ALA A 65 9.31 0.97 -4.15
CA ALA A 65 8.93 -0.34 -3.68
C ALA A 65 8.39 -1.16 -4.86
N ILE A 66 8.00 -2.38 -4.61
CA ILE A 66 7.44 -3.27 -5.64
C ILE A 66 6.13 -3.83 -5.10
N GLU A 67 5.04 -3.74 -5.86
CA GLU A 67 3.85 -4.52 -5.60
C GLU A 67 3.94 -5.85 -6.34
N ILE A 68 4.00 -6.94 -5.58
CA ILE A 68 4.20 -8.30 -6.07
C ILE A 68 2.89 -9.07 -6.00
N SER A 69 2.44 -9.61 -7.14
CA SER A 69 1.32 -10.56 -7.16
C SER A 69 1.78 -11.90 -6.61
N THR A 70 1.18 -12.32 -5.50
CA THR A 70 1.51 -13.58 -4.82
C THR A 70 0.33 -14.55 -4.80
N ASP A 71 0.56 -15.76 -4.31
CA ASP A 71 -0.45 -16.77 -4.03
C ASP A 71 -1.44 -16.36 -2.92
N TYR A 72 -1.13 -15.31 -2.15
CA TYR A 72 -2.00 -14.68 -1.13
C TYR A 72 -2.47 -13.26 -1.50
N GLY A 73 -2.45 -12.90 -2.78
CA GLY A 73 -2.81 -11.56 -3.25
C GLY A 73 -1.60 -10.65 -3.44
N HIS A 74 -1.84 -9.36 -3.45
CA HIS A 74 -0.80 -8.37 -3.72
C HIS A 74 -0.06 -7.98 -2.44
N ILE A 75 1.26 -7.93 -2.52
CA ILE A 75 2.15 -7.57 -1.42
C ILE A 75 3.08 -6.44 -1.84
N ILE A 76 3.02 -5.33 -1.14
CA ILE A 76 4.02 -4.26 -1.29
C ILE A 76 5.25 -4.64 -0.48
N ALA A 77 6.39 -4.72 -1.17
CA ALA A 77 7.70 -4.99 -0.57
C ALA A 77 8.53 -3.70 -0.56
N ILE A 78 8.72 -3.10 0.63
CA ILE A 78 9.53 -1.90 0.84
C ILE A 78 10.91 -2.32 1.34
N GLY A 79 11.96 -1.81 0.71
CA GLY A 79 13.35 -2.11 1.08
C GLY A 79 14.04 -3.13 0.18
N PHE A 80 13.38 -3.61 -0.87
CA PHE A 80 14.02 -4.36 -1.94
C PHE A 80 14.62 -3.42 -2.98
N ASP A 81 15.76 -3.84 -3.51
CA ASP A 81 16.46 -3.18 -4.62
C ASP A 81 16.09 -3.74 -6.00
N LYS A 82 15.41 -4.89 -6.03
CA LYS A 82 15.00 -5.61 -7.24
C LYS A 82 13.93 -6.65 -6.94
N TYR A 83 13.35 -7.22 -8.01
CA TYR A 83 12.52 -8.41 -7.91
C TYR A 83 13.38 -9.66 -7.68
N TYR A 84 13.04 -10.45 -6.69
CA TYR A 84 13.69 -11.73 -6.38
C TYR A 84 12.88 -12.89 -6.97
N SER A 85 13.59 -13.83 -7.62
CA SER A 85 12.94 -15.00 -8.26
C SER A 85 12.17 -15.83 -7.23
N GLY A 86 10.95 -16.24 -7.59
CA GLY A 86 10.07 -17.02 -6.73
C GLY A 86 9.21 -16.20 -5.75
N SER A 87 9.32 -14.85 -5.76
CA SER A 87 8.56 -13.97 -4.87
C SER A 87 7.03 -14.01 -5.07
N HIS A 88 6.54 -14.65 -6.12
CA HIS A 88 5.11 -14.96 -6.27
C HIS A 88 4.59 -15.95 -5.22
N ASN A 89 5.46 -16.69 -4.57
CA ASN A 89 5.16 -17.47 -3.38
C ASN A 89 5.48 -16.64 -2.13
N LEU A 90 4.46 -16.37 -1.30
CA LEU A 90 4.60 -15.46 -0.16
C LEU A 90 5.58 -15.98 0.90
N GLU A 91 5.68 -17.29 1.11
CA GLU A 91 6.66 -17.85 2.07
C GLU A 91 8.11 -17.64 1.60
N ILE A 92 8.34 -17.70 0.27
CA ILE A 92 9.65 -17.38 -0.31
C ILE A 92 9.92 -15.88 -0.20
N LEU A 93 8.91 -15.05 -0.50
CA LEU A 93 9.00 -13.60 -0.36
C LEU A 93 9.32 -13.19 1.09
N ARG A 94 8.68 -13.83 2.09
CA ARG A 94 8.96 -13.61 3.52
C ARG A 94 10.44 -13.90 3.85
N LYS A 95 10.98 -15.02 3.37
CA LYS A 95 12.40 -15.37 3.58
C LYS A 95 13.35 -14.32 2.99
N TYR A 96 13.02 -13.76 1.82
CA TYR A 96 13.80 -12.65 1.27
C TYR A 96 13.66 -11.38 2.11
N ALA A 97 12.46 -11.04 2.55
CA ALA A 97 12.24 -9.87 3.40
C ALA A 97 13.02 -9.96 4.73
N ASP A 98 13.02 -11.14 5.36
CA ASP A 98 13.81 -11.38 6.57
C ASP A 98 15.32 -11.24 6.31
N LYS A 99 15.80 -11.82 5.20
CA LYS A 99 17.21 -11.78 4.82
C LYS A 99 17.72 -10.36 4.52
N TYR A 100 16.91 -9.56 3.83
CA TYR A 100 17.32 -8.23 3.37
C TYR A 100 16.77 -7.09 4.21
N GLY A 101 16.01 -7.41 5.25
CA GLY A 101 15.46 -6.43 6.19
C GLY A 101 14.28 -5.63 5.64
N ALA A 102 13.62 -6.11 4.57
CA ALA A 102 12.47 -5.43 3.98
C ALA A 102 11.22 -5.48 4.88
N PHE A 103 10.21 -4.69 4.52
CA PHE A 103 8.90 -4.64 5.17
C PHE A 103 7.82 -5.04 4.16
N LEU A 104 6.97 -6.00 4.52
CA LEU A 104 5.91 -6.52 3.66
C LEU A 104 4.54 -6.01 4.12
N ILE A 105 3.81 -5.35 3.20
CA ILE A 105 2.44 -4.86 3.44
C ILE A 105 1.49 -5.65 2.54
N SER A 106 0.43 -6.24 3.11
CA SER A 106 -0.66 -6.73 2.28
C SER A 106 -1.43 -5.55 1.70
N ALA A 107 -1.33 -5.37 0.39
CA ALA A 107 -2.08 -4.39 -0.36
C ALA A 107 -3.55 -4.81 -0.46
N HIS A 108 -4.46 -3.90 -0.13
CA HIS A 108 -5.93 -4.06 -0.30
C HIS A 108 -6.47 -5.50 -0.13
N PRO A 109 -6.21 -6.23 1.00
CA PRO A 109 -6.48 -7.67 1.12
C PRO A 109 -7.94 -8.06 0.95
N ALA A 110 -8.86 -7.17 1.26
CA ALA A 110 -10.31 -7.41 1.14
C ALA A 110 -10.93 -6.90 -0.18
N ARG A 111 -10.12 -6.43 -1.14
CA ARG A 111 -10.63 -5.94 -2.44
C ARG A 111 -11.52 -6.98 -3.12
N ARG A 112 -12.69 -6.53 -3.62
CA ARG A 112 -13.71 -7.37 -4.29
C ARG A 112 -14.30 -8.47 -3.40
N LEU A 113 -14.19 -8.38 -2.07
CA LEU A 113 -14.74 -9.37 -1.15
C LEU A 113 -16.28 -9.30 -1.11
N PHE A 114 -16.85 -8.11 -1.34
CA PHE A 114 -18.30 -7.86 -1.30
C PHE A 114 -18.91 -7.73 -2.70
N GLY A 115 -18.30 -8.36 -3.70
CA GLY A 115 -18.84 -8.43 -5.06
C GLY A 115 -20.19 -9.16 -5.11
N LYS A 116 -20.97 -8.88 -6.17
CA LYS A 116 -22.29 -9.49 -6.40
C LYS A 116 -22.24 -10.77 -7.24
N GLU A 117 -21.04 -11.17 -7.65
CA GLU A 117 -20.80 -12.36 -8.43
C GLU A 117 -21.08 -13.62 -7.60
N LYS A 118 -21.50 -14.69 -8.26
CA LYS A 118 -21.73 -15.99 -7.60
C LYS A 118 -20.48 -16.51 -6.89
N TYR A 119 -19.32 -16.31 -7.51
CA TYR A 119 -18.04 -16.74 -6.98
C TYR A 119 -17.19 -15.55 -6.57
N GLN A 120 -16.50 -15.66 -5.44
CA GLN A 120 -15.61 -14.63 -4.93
C GLN A 120 -14.53 -14.26 -5.94
N GLN A 121 -14.37 -12.94 -6.15
CA GLN A 121 -13.30 -12.35 -6.97
C GLN A 121 -12.13 -11.87 -6.11
N ASN A 122 -12.30 -11.81 -4.79
CA ASN A 122 -11.21 -11.52 -3.86
C ASN A 122 -10.12 -12.60 -3.98
N LEU A 123 -8.85 -12.21 -3.98
CA LEU A 123 -7.74 -13.12 -4.25
C LEU A 123 -7.56 -14.19 -3.17
N LEU A 124 -7.85 -13.87 -1.90
CA LEU A 124 -7.75 -14.83 -0.78
C LEU A 124 -8.87 -15.86 -0.77
N TYR A 125 -10.04 -15.52 -1.33
CA TYR A 125 -11.24 -16.34 -1.30
C TYR A 125 -11.72 -16.71 -2.70
N LYS A 126 -10.87 -16.58 -3.71
CA LYS A 126 -11.21 -16.80 -5.11
C LYS A 126 -11.90 -18.16 -5.33
N GLY A 127 -13.06 -18.09 -5.98
CA GLY A 127 -13.89 -19.27 -6.29
C GLY A 127 -14.77 -19.80 -5.16
N LYS A 128 -14.72 -19.20 -3.95
CA LYS A 128 -15.70 -19.49 -2.90
C LYS A 128 -17.07 -18.89 -3.24
N GLU A 129 -18.16 -19.50 -2.74
CA GLU A 129 -19.52 -19.02 -2.96
C GLU A 129 -20.07 -18.23 -1.76
N TYR A 130 -19.22 -17.80 -0.83
CA TYR A 130 -19.61 -17.06 0.37
C TYR A 130 -18.65 -15.93 0.69
N ILE A 131 -19.14 -14.96 1.46
CA ILE A 131 -18.31 -13.92 2.07
C ILE A 131 -17.89 -14.45 3.44
N PRO A 132 -16.58 -14.52 3.75
CA PRO A 132 -16.11 -14.98 5.06
C PRO A 132 -16.57 -14.02 6.15
N SER A 133 -16.76 -14.51 7.37
CA SER A 133 -16.87 -13.62 8.52
C SER A 133 -15.55 -12.85 8.71
N VAL A 134 -15.59 -11.73 9.43
CA VAL A 134 -14.38 -10.94 9.69
C VAL A 134 -13.37 -11.72 10.52
N ASP A 135 -13.82 -12.63 11.39
CA ASP A 135 -12.94 -13.49 12.18
C ASP A 135 -12.25 -14.55 11.31
N GLU A 136 -13.00 -15.17 10.39
CA GLU A 136 -12.44 -16.10 9.41
C GLU A 136 -11.42 -15.37 8.51
N PHE A 137 -11.76 -14.18 8.02
CA PHE A 137 -10.85 -13.35 7.22
C PHE A 137 -9.57 -13.04 7.98
N SER A 138 -9.69 -12.59 9.24
CA SER A 138 -8.53 -12.24 10.09
C SER A 138 -7.66 -13.45 10.44
N SER A 139 -8.21 -14.67 10.43
CA SER A 139 -7.45 -15.90 10.70
C SER A 139 -6.66 -16.44 9.50
N ASN A 140 -6.74 -15.78 8.33
CA ASN A 140 -6.03 -16.22 7.13
C ASN A 140 -4.51 -16.24 7.35
N GLN A 141 -3.85 -17.27 6.78
CA GLN A 141 -2.40 -17.44 6.89
C GLN A 141 -1.58 -16.25 6.35
N LEU A 142 -2.13 -15.48 5.42
CA LEU A 142 -1.54 -14.23 4.93
C LEU A 142 -1.01 -13.37 6.09
N PHE A 143 -1.85 -13.13 7.11
CA PHE A 143 -1.55 -12.20 8.21
C PHE A 143 -0.42 -12.66 9.14
N LYS A 144 0.05 -13.91 9.00
CA LYS A 144 1.23 -14.43 9.72
C LYS A 144 2.54 -14.24 8.93
N LEU A 145 2.46 -13.87 7.66
CA LEU A 145 3.59 -13.80 6.73
C LEU A 145 3.97 -12.36 6.35
N ILE A 146 3.24 -11.36 6.84
CA ILE A 146 3.42 -9.94 6.52
C ILE A 146 3.71 -9.13 7.78
N ASP A 147 4.17 -7.90 7.60
CA ASP A 147 4.50 -6.98 8.70
C ASP A 147 3.42 -5.89 8.87
N GLY A 148 2.66 -5.59 7.82
CA GLY A 148 1.64 -4.56 7.83
C GLY A 148 0.48 -4.83 6.88
N VAL A 149 -0.59 -4.08 7.04
CA VAL A 149 -1.82 -4.15 6.21
C VAL A 149 -2.19 -2.76 5.76
N GLU A 150 -2.52 -2.63 4.49
CA GLU A 150 -3.14 -1.43 3.94
C GLU A 150 -4.62 -1.42 4.32
N VAL A 151 -4.94 -0.62 5.34
CA VAL A 151 -6.29 -0.53 5.93
C VAL A 151 -7.16 0.53 5.28
N LEU A 152 -6.55 1.48 4.58
CA LEU A 152 -7.20 2.46 3.71
C LEU A 152 -6.56 2.37 2.32
N ASN A 153 -7.36 1.98 1.33
CA ASN A 153 -6.93 1.93 -0.07
C ASN A 153 -7.96 2.64 -0.94
N GLY A 154 -7.48 3.50 -1.87
CA GLY A 154 -8.33 4.32 -2.73
C GLY A 154 -9.18 3.55 -3.73
N GLY A 155 -8.81 2.32 -4.07
CA GLY A 155 -9.58 1.44 -4.95
C GLY A 155 -10.57 0.51 -4.22
N ASN A 156 -10.66 0.58 -2.89
CA ASN A 156 -11.58 -0.20 -2.07
C ASN A 156 -12.84 0.57 -1.70
N ASN A 157 -13.93 -0.14 -1.44
CA ASN A 157 -15.07 0.42 -0.74
C ASN A 157 -14.87 0.40 0.80
N LEU A 158 -15.76 1.06 1.53
CA LEU A 158 -15.67 1.21 2.98
C LEU A 158 -15.69 -0.14 3.72
N ALA A 159 -16.51 -1.09 3.29
CA ALA A 159 -16.60 -2.42 3.91
C ALA A 159 -15.29 -3.22 3.72
N GLU A 160 -14.66 -3.12 2.57
CA GLU A 160 -13.37 -3.74 2.28
C GLU A 160 -12.26 -3.14 3.16
N ASN A 161 -12.19 -1.81 3.27
CA ASN A 161 -11.25 -1.13 4.17
C ASN A 161 -11.49 -1.52 5.63
N LYS A 162 -12.77 -1.63 6.07
CA LYS A 162 -13.12 -2.07 7.42
C LYS A 162 -12.62 -3.49 7.74
N TYR A 163 -12.76 -4.42 6.79
CA TYR A 163 -12.26 -5.79 6.96
C TYR A 163 -10.73 -5.82 7.09
N ALA A 164 -10.02 -5.06 6.26
CA ALA A 164 -8.58 -4.91 6.35
C ALA A 164 -8.14 -4.31 7.70
N TYR A 165 -8.85 -3.28 8.18
CA TYR A 165 -8.60 -2.65 9.48
C TYR A 165 -8.77 -3.64 10.64
N ILE A 166 -9.89 -4.39 10.68
CA ILE A 166 -10.15 -5.34 11.75
C ILE A 166 -9.12 -6.48 11.72
N ALA A 167 -8.77 -6.98 10.52
CA ALA A 167 -7.74 -8.01 10.38
C ALA A 167 -6.36 -7.52 10.86
N ALA A 168 -5.97 -6.29 10.54
CA ALA A 168 -4.72 -5.69 11.03
C ALA A 168 -4.72 -5.60 12.56
N LYS A 169 -5.83 -5.14 13.15
CA LYS A 169 -6.01 -5.02 14.60
C LYS A 169 -5.94 -6.38 15.32
N ASN A 170 -6.66 -7.38 14.80
CA ASN A 170 -6.71 -8.72 15.39
C ASN A 170 -5.36 -9.46 15.37
N ASN A 171 -4.49 -9.10 14.40
CA ASN A 171 -3.16 -9.70 14.25
C ASN A 171 -2.02 -8.77 14.73
N GLU A 172 -2.33 -7.63 15.34
CA GLU A 172 -1.36 -6.66 15.86
C GLU A 172 -0.35 -6.18 14.78
N LEU A 173 -0.82 -6.08 13.53
CA LEU A 173 -0.01 -5.66 12.39
C LEU A 173 0.01 -4.14 12.23
N VAL A 174 1.10 -3.63 11.66
CA VAL A 174 1.22 -2.21 11.33
C VAL A 174 0.14 -1.82 10.32
N MET A 175 -0.55 -0.72 10.59
CA MET A 175 -1.59 -0.18 9.71
C MET A 175 -1.00 0.89 8.79
N THR A 176 -1.24 0.76 7.49
CA THR A 176 -0.83 1.73 6.47
C THR A 176 -2.01 2.19 5.62
N ALA A 177 -1.80 3.23 4.83
CA ALA A 177 -2.75 3.74 3.88
C ALA A 177 -2.03 4.17 2.59
N GLY A 178 -2.70 3.95 1.45
CA GLY A 178 -2.26 4.37 0.15
C GLY A 178 -3.44 4.52 -0.80
N THR A 179 -3.23 5.18 -1.93
CA THR A 179 -4.33 5.42 -2.87
C THR A 179 -4.49 4.35 -3.93
N ASP A 180 -3.42 3.61 -4.22
CA ASP A 180 -3.36 2.69 -5.36
C ASP A 180 -3.70 3.42 -6.67
N ALA A 181 -3.21 4.66 -6.75
CA ALA A 181 -3.54 5.55 -7.85
C ALA A 181 -2.83 5.13 -9.14
N HIS A 182 -3.63 4.91 -10.19
CA HIS A 182 -3.20 4.66 -11.57
C HIS A 182 -3.49 5.87 -12.48
N SER A 183 -4.05 6.93 -11.90
CA SER A 183 -4.35 8.22 -12.55
C SER A 183 -4.38 9.33 -11.52
N GLU A 184 -4.42 10.60 -11.97
CA GLU A 184 -4.44 11.76 -11.08
C GLU A 184 -5.67 11.82 -10.15
N SER A 185 -6.80 11.22 -10.52
CA SER A 185 -8.05 11.30 -9.77
C SER A 185 -8.02 10.60 -8.42
N GLY A 186 -7.22 9.53 -8.29
CA GLY A 186 -7.10 8.77 -7.04
C GLY A 186 -6.22 9.43 -5.98
N ILE A 187 -5.29 10.31 -6.37
CA ILE A 187 -4.25 10.84 -5.49
C ILE A 187 -4.83 11.77 -4.42
N GLY A 188 -4.42 11.56 -3.17
CA GLY A 188 -4.71 12.44 -2.04
C GLY A 188 -6.02 12.13 -1.33
N LEU A 189 -6.52 10.91 -1.41
CA LEU A 189 -7.62 10.41 -0.60
C LEU A 189 -7.12 9.90 0.76
N TYR A 190 -6.05 9.11 0.74
CA TYR A 190 -5.45 8.44 1.88
C TYR A 190 -3.94 8.62 1.89
N GLY A 191 -3.34 8.49 3.06
CA GLY A 191 -1.89 8.53 3.26
C GLY A 191 -1.49 7.91 4.59
N THR A 192 -0.22 7.71 4.78
CA THR A 192 0.38 7.24 6.02
C THR A 192 1.19 8.37 6.63
N ARG A 193 0.83 8.79 7.86
CA ARG A 193 1.55 9.80 8.63
C ARG A 193 2.66 9.15 9.41
N PHE A 194 3.85 9.74 9.36
CA PHE A 194 5.03 9.31 10.12
C PHE A 194 5.36 10.33 11.21
N LYS A 195 5.73 9.85 12.39
CA LYS A 195 6.17 10.66 13.52
C LYS A 195 7.51 11.34 13.25
N ASN A 196 8.38 10.68 12.52
CA ASN A 196 9.72 11.15 12.20
C ASN A 196 9.81 11.60 10.73
N GLU A 197 10.87 12.33 10.42
CA GLU A 197 11.24 12.62 9.04
C GLU A 197 11.81 11.35 8.37
N ILE A 198 11.44 11.12 7.12
CA ILE A 198 11.89 9.99 6.31
C ILE A 198 12.76 10.52 5.20
N ASN A 199 14.04 10.17 5.19
CA ASN A 199 15.01 10.68 4.21
C ASN A 199 15.45 9.63 3.19
N ASN A 200 15.29 8.35 3.51
CA ASN A 200 15.67 7.23 2.67
C ASN A 200 14.78 6.02 2.95
N VAL A 201 14.92 4.96 2.15
CA VAL A 201 14.10 3.75 2.29
C VAL A 201 14.37 3.01 3.60
N GLN A 202 15.57 3.12 4.17
CA GLN A 202 15.93 2.50 5.44
C GLN A 202 15.20 3.20 6.60
N ASP A 203 15.10 4.54 6.57
CA ASP A 203 14.29 5.30 7.53
C ASP A 203 12.81 4.90 7.42
N LEU A 204 12.28 4.72 6.20
CA LEU A 204 10.91 4.30 5.97
C LEU A 204 10.65 2.93 6.60
N VAL A 205 11.48 1.94 6.30
CA VAL A 205 11.39 0.59 6.88
C VAL A 205 11.53 0.62 8.40
N PHE A 206 12.48 1.41 8.93
CA PHE A 206 12.67 1.56 10.38
C PHE A 206 11.42 2.10 11.07
N ASN A 207 10.81 3.15 10.52
CA ASN A 207 9.62 3.75 11.11
C ASN A 207 8.41 2.80 11.04
N LEU A 208 8.23 2.07 9.95
CA LEU A 208 7.19 1.05 9.82
C LEU A 208 7.39 -0.07 10.86
N LYS A 209 8.59 -0.65 10.95
CA LYS A 209 8.91 -1.73 11.91
C LYS A 209 8.73 -1.34 13.38
N ASN A 210 8.90 -0.06 13.72
CA ASN A 210 8.71 0.44 15.07
C ASN A 210 7.32 1.02 15.33
N ASN A 211 6.38 0.87 14.40
CA ASN A 211 5.02 1.40 14.49
C ASN A 211 4.99 2.92 14.77
N TYR A 212 5.88 3.68 14.10
CA TYR A 212 5.94 5.13 14.14
C TYR A 212 5.14 5.79 13.01
N SER A 213 4.09 5.11 12.59
CA SER A 213 3.20 5.52 11.51
C SER A 213 1.75 5.28 11.85
N GLU A 214 0.86 6.01 11.21
CA GLU A 214 -0.59 5.86 11.34
C GLU A 214 -1.27 6.16 10.00
N PRO A 215 -2.36 5.44 9.65
CA PRO A 215 -3.17 5.75 8.49
C PRO A 215 -3.94 7.06 8.71
N VAL A 216 -3.98 7.90 7.67
CA VAL A 216 -4.73 9.16 7.66
C VAL A 216 -5.58 9.28 6.39
N LEU A 217 -6.66 10.03 6.47
CA LEU A 217 -7.54 10.34 5.34
C LEU A 217 -7.68 11.85 5.18
N GLN A 218 -7.94 12.30 3.95
CA GLN A 218 -8.16 13.71 3.67
C GLN A 218 -9.65 14.06 3.86
N SER A 219 -9.94 15.04 4.72
CA SER A 219 -11.26 15.63 4.91
C SER A 219 -11.15 17.15 4.96
N ASP A 220 -11.96 17.86 4.19
CA ASP A 220 -11.99 19.32 4.13
C ASP A 220 -10.62 20.00 4.02
N ASN A 221 -9.75 19.43 3.15
CA ASN A 221 -8.35 19.84 2.95
C ASN A 221 -7.42 19.65 4.17
N ALA A 222 -7.85 18.93 5.20
CA ALA A 222 -7.03 18.51 6.31
C ALA A 222 -6.78 17.01 6.30
N TRP A 223 -5.64 16.60 6.84
CA TRP A 223 -5.31 15.19 7.06
C TRP A 223 -5.70 14.82 8.49
N ILE A 224 -6.68 13.93 8.63
CA ILE A 224 -7.21 13.47 9.92
C ILE A 224 -6.85 12.00 10.14
N GLU A 225 -6.72 11.61 11.42
CA GLU A 225 -6.47 10.23 11.82
C GLU A 225 -7.68 9.34 11.50
N LEU A 226 -7.40 8.09 11.18
CA LEU A 226 -8.44 7.09 11.00
C LEU A 226 -9.07 6.75 12.36
N ASP A 227 -10.37 7.03 12.49
CA ASP A 227 -11.20 6.65 13.64
C ASP A 227 -12.13 5.49 13.24
N LEU A 228 -12.45 4.62 14.20
CA LEU A 228 -13.45 3.56 14.04
C LEU A 228 -14.83 4.09 13.61
N ASN A 229 -15.18 5.29 14.02
CA ASN A 229 -16.42 5.95 13.61
C ASN A 229 -16.48 6.21 12.10
N TYR A 230 -15.33 6.34 11.43
CA TYR A 230 -15.26 6.44 9.98
C TYR A 230 -15.96 5.26 9.28
N TYR A 231 -15.81 4.05 9.81
CA TYR A 231 -16.42 2.85 9.25
C TYR A 231 -17.91 2.65 9.60
N ASN A 232 -18.48 3.52 10.42
CA ASN A 232 -19.88 3.45 10.86
C ASN A 232 -20.73 4.63 10.29
N SER A 233 -20.15 5.45 9.41
CA SER A 233 -20.75 6.69 8.89
C SER A 233 -21.64 6.51 7.65
N GLU A 234 -22.03 5.27 7.29
CA GLU A 234 -23.04 4.98 6.25
C GLU A 234 -24.24 4.25 6.81
#